data_1d7e2affcfc0e34e15580f78a5ea3255
#
_entry.id   1d7e2affcfc0e34e15580f78a5ea3255
#
_cell.length_a   1.000
_cell.length_b   1.000
_cell.length_c   1.000
_cell.angle_alpha   90.00
_cell.angle_beta   90.00
_cell.angle_gamma   90.00
#
_symmetry.space_group_name_H-M   'P 1'
#
loop_
_entity.id
_entity.type
_entity.pdbx_description
1 polymer ?
#
loop_
_entity_poly.entity_id
_entity_poly.type
_entity_poly.pdbx_seq_one_letter_code
_entity_poly.pdbx_strand_id
1 'polypeptide(L)'
;PSPEGRITPGCPGLYNDAQMQALKRIVDFAHASGNGAKMGLQLGHSGPKGSTQVGWEQTDEPLATGNWPLIAASAVAFGPTNQTPSAMTRLEMDRVTAEFVQSTRYAIAAGFDWLELHCAHGYLLSSFITPLTNVRTDEYGGSLENRCRYPLEVFSAMRVVWPAHLPERPWDRNKYQQ
;
A
#
# COMPACT_ATOMS: atom_id res chain seq x y z
N PRO A 1 2.77 2.65 3.97
CA PRO A 1 4.12 2.35 4.46
C PRO A 1 4.97 3.61 4.65
N SER A 2 4.63 4.72 3.99
CA SER A 2 5.37 5.98 4.03
C SER A 2 4.44 7.20 4.06
N PRO A 3 4.92 8.41 4.41
CA PRO A 3 4.09 9.62 4.42
C PRO A 3 3.46 9.93 3.08
N GLU A 4 4.20 9.79 1.98
CA GLU A 4 3.71 10.00 0.61
C GLU A 4 2.79 8.87 0.12
N GLY A 5 2.81 7.72 0.77
CA GLY A 5 1.92 6.60 0.46
C GLY A 5 0.48 6.77 0.96
N ARG A 6 0.15 7.89 1.61
CA ARG A 6 -1.22 8.19 2.05
C ARG A 6 -2.10 8.59 0.87
N ILE A 7 -3.37 8.25 0.94
CA ILE A 7 -4.38 8.72 -0.03
C ILE A 7 -4.69 10.19 0.26
N THR A 8 -5.05 10.48 1.52
CA THR A 8 -5.44 11.80 2.00
C THR A 8 -4.60 12.20 3.22
N PRO A 9 -4.60 13.48 3.64
CA PRO A 9 -3.94 13.91 4.88
C PRO A 9 -4.43 13.17 6.13
N GLY A 10 -5.69 12.68 6.13
CA GLY A 10 -6.31 11.99 7.25
C GLY A 10 -6.04 10.48 7.31
N CYS A 11 -5.33 9.90 6.35
CA CYS A 11 -5.04 8.47 6.37
C CYS A 11 -4.13 8.07 7.54
N PRO A 12 -4.46 6.99 8.29
CA PRO A 12 -3.55 6.42 9.27
C PRO A 12 -2.31 5.89 8.58
N GLY A 13 -1.16 6.10 9.21
CA GLY A 13 0.11 5.56 8.75
C GLY A 13 0.63 4.44 9.66
N LEU A 14 1.63 3.69 9.16
CA LEU A 14 2.40 2.76 9.98
C LEU A 14 3.87 2.79 9.52
N TYR A 15 4.50 3.96 9.68
CA TYR A 15 5.87 4.22 9.23
C TYR A 15 6.75 4.85 10.32
N ASN A 16 6.25 4.92 11.55
CA ASN A 16 7.04 5.32 12.73
C ASN A 16 6.52 4.65 14.01
N ASP A 17 7.32 4.74 15.08
CA ASP A 17 7.03 4.11 16.36
C ASP A 17 5.74 4.64 17.01
N ALA A 18 5.48 5.94 16.92
CA ALA A 18 4.28 6.53 17.52
C ALA A 18 2.99 5.96 16.90
N GLN A 19 2.97 5.78 15.58
CA GLN A 19 1.85 5.15 14.88
C GLN A 19 1.72 3.67 15.25
N MET A 20 2.84 2.96 15.34
CA MET A 20 2.86 1.57 15.77
C MET A 20 2.28 1.43 17.18
N GLN A 21 2.70 2.26 18.14
CA GLN A 21 2.19 2.24 19.50
C GLN A 21 0.69 2.57 19.56
N ALA A 22 0.21 3.52 18.76
CA ALA A 22 -1.20 3.86 18.68
C ALA A 22 -2.04 2.67 18.19
N LEU A 23 -1.60 2.00 17.12
CA LEU A 23 -2.27 0.80 16.60
C LEU A 23 -2.19 -0.38 17.58
N LYS A 24 -1.03 -0.57 18.25
CA LYS A 24 -0.88 -1.61 19.28
C LYS A 24 -1.93 -1.51 20.37
N ARG A 25 -2.25 -0.31 20.85
CA ARG A 25 -3.30 -0.12 21.86
C ARG A 25 -4.66 -0.61 21.39
N ILE A 26 -4.98 -0.43 20.10
CA ILE A 26 -6.23 -0.91 19.50
C ILE A 26 -6.23 -2.44 19.41
N VAL A 27 -5.12 -3.03 18.96
CA VAL A 27 -4.97 -4.48 18.84
C VAL A 27 -5.04 -5.14 20.22
N ASP A 28 -4.30 -4.63 21.19
CA ASP A 28 -4.32 -5.13 22.57
C ASP A 28 -5.73 -5.10 23.18
N PHE A 29 -6.48 -3.99 22.96
CA PHE A 29 -7.86 -3.87 23.41
C PHE A 29 -8.77 -4.91 22.73
N ALA A 30 -8.65 -5.08 21.41
CA ALA A 30 -9.46 -6.06 20.65
C ALA A 30 -9.18 -7.49 21.15
N HIS A 31 -7.93 -7.85 21.37
CA HIS A 31 -7.55 -9.17 21.89
C HIS A 31 -8.06 -9.41 23.32
N ALA A 32 -7.98 -8.40 24.18
CA ALA A 32 -8.45 -8.51 25.56
C ALA A 32 -9.98 -8.60 25.68
N SER A 33 -10.72 -7.95 24.77
CA SER A 33 -12.18 -7.78 24.87
C SER A 33 -12.95 -8.73 23.95
N GLY A 34 -12.33 -9.30 22.96
CA GLY A 34 -12.99 -9.84 21.77
C GLY A 34 -13.18 -11.35 21.70
N ASN A 35 -13.17 -12.09 22.80
CA ASN A 35 -13.41 -13.55 22.79
C ASN A 35 -12.62 -14.30 21.70
N GLY A 36 -11.33 -13.97 21.53
CA GLY A 36 -10.47 -14.56 20.50
C GLY A 36 -10.55 -13.87 19.13
N ALA A 37 -11.07 -12.65 19.09
CA ALA A 37 -11.06 -11.84 17.86
C ALA A 37 -9.66 -11.70 17.27
N LYS A 38 -9.56 -11.72 15.95
CA LYS A 38 -8.33 -11.56 15.19
C LYS A 38 -8.30 -10.20 14.52
N MET A 39 -7.14 -9.54 14.58
CA MET A 39 -6.93 -8.22 13.99
C MET A 39 -6.07 -8.34 12.74
N GLY A 40 -6.66 -7.97 11.59
CA GLY A 40 -5.95 -7.88 10.32
C GLY A 40 -5.51 -6.46 10.01
N LEU A 41 -4.38 -6.33 9.33
CA LEU A 41 -3.90 -5.07 8.79
C LEU A 41 -3.75 -5.16 7.28
N GLN A 42 -4.27 -4.17 6.55
CA GLN A 42 -3.97 -3.97 5.13
C GLN A 42 -2.89 -2.90 4.98
N LEU A 43 -1.78 -3.22 4.34
CA LEU A 43 -0.74 -2.27 3.96
C LEU A 43 -0.89 -1.88 2.49
N GLY A 44 -0.97 -0.59 2.23
CA GLY A 44 -1.09 -0.03 0.89
C GLY A 44 -0.30 1.26 0.72
N HIS A 45 0.04 1.56 -0.51
CA HIS A 45 0.63 2.84 -0.93
C HIS A 45 -0.24 3.41 -2.04
N SER A 46 -0.71 4.63 -1.87
CA SER A 46 -1.69 5.26 -2.77
C SER A 46 -1.23 5.37 -4.24
N GLY A 47 0.09 5.46 -4.47
CA GLY A 47 0.60 5.61 -5.83
C GLY A 47 0.03 6.85 -6.53
N PRO A 48 -0.52 6.70 -7.74
CA PRO A 48 -1.05 7.82 -8.53
C PRO A 48 -2.35 8.41 -7.97
N LYS A 49 -2.99 7.75 -6.99
CA LYS A 49 -4.25 8.20 -6.34
C LYS A 49 -4.03 8.87 -4.99
N GLY A 50 -2.81 9.30 -4.68
CA GLY A 50 -2.49 9.99 -3.45
C GLY A 50 -2.72 11.50 -3.53
N SER A 51 -2.48 12.18 -2.40
CA SER A 51 -2.55 13.64 -2.32
C SER A 51 -3.93 14.19 -2.70
N THR A 52 -4.99 13.52 -2.23
CA THR A 52 -6.38 13.86 -2.53
C THR A 52 -7.11 14.38 -1.29
N GLN A 53 -8.23 15.01 -1.52
CA GLN A 53 -9.15 15.47 -0.48
C GLN A 53 -9.72 14.27 0.29
N VAL A 54 -10.16 14.51 1.53
CA VAL A 54 -10.82 13.47 2.32
C VAL A 54 -12.15 13.08 1.69
N GLY A 55 -12.50 11.78 1.78
CA GLY A 55 -13.61 11.21 1.02
C GLY A 55 -15.01 11.79 1.31
N TRP A 56 -15.17 12.47 2.45
CA TRP A 56 -16.43 13.18 2.78
C TRP A 56 -16.50 14.61 2.22
N GLU A 57 -15.44 15.12 1.58
CA GLU A 57 -15.42 16.38 0.84
C GLU A 57 -15.57 16.09 -0.65
N GLN A 58 -14.49 15.68 -1.31
CA GLN A 58 -14.51 15.32 -2.73
C GLN A 58 -13.61 14.12 -2.98
N THR A 59 -14.22 12.96 -3.19
CA THR A 59 -13.49 11.70 -3.42
C THR A 59 -12.62 11.79 -4.66
N ASP A 60 -11.36 11.37 -4.51
CA ASP A 60 -10.34 11.30 -5.57
C ASP A 60 -9.92 12.66 -6.20
N GLU A 61 -10.47 13.80 -5.75
CA GLU A 61 -10.03 15.11 -6.20
C GLU A 61 -8.71 15.53 -5.52
N PRO A 62 -7.77 16.16 -6.24
CA PRO A 62 -6.53 16.65 -5.65
C PRO A 62 -6.76 17.64 -4.51
N LEU A 63 -5.81 17.71 -3.58
CA LEU A 63 -5.79 18.76 -2.57
C LEU A 63 -5.71 20.14 -3.24
N ALA A 64 -6.45 21.10 -2.71
CA ALA A 64 -6.36 22.50 -3.18
C ALA A 64 -4.97 23.10 -2.90
N THR A 65 -4.34 22.71 -1.79
CA THR A 65 -2.99 23.13 -1.39
C THR A 65 -2.30 22.01 -0.62
N GLY A 66 -0.95 22.09 -0.51
CA GLY A 66 -0.19 21.11 0.27
C GLY A 66 -0.04 19.76 -0.37
N ASN A 67 -0.19 19.69 -1.68
CA ASN A 67 0.04 18.46 -2.44
C ASN A 67 1.48 17.96 -2.26
N TRP A 68 1.63 16.63 -2.19
CA TRP A 68 2.93 15.97 -2.17
C TRP A 68 3.19 15.23 -3.48
N PRO A 69 4.47 15.00 -3.87
CA PRO A 69 4.82 14.26 -5.07
C PRO A 69 4.26 12.84 -5.05
N LEU A 70 3.79 12.38 -6.21
CA LEU A 70 3.27 11.03 -6.41
C LEU A 70 4.25 10.19 -7.23
N ILE A 71 4.23 8.89 -7.01
CA ILE A 71 5.02 7.89 -7.73
C ILE A 71 4.10 6.78 -8.24
N ALA A 72 4.44 6.18 -9.39
CA ALA A 72 3.70 5.06 -9.98
C ALA A 72 4.60 4.24 -10.90
N ALA A 73 4.06 3.18 -11.51
CA ALA A 73 4.78 2.41 -12.53
C ALA A 73 5.25 3.29 -13.70
N SER A 74 4.40 4.24 -14.11
CA SER A 74 4.65 5.17 -15.21
C SER A 74 4.05 6.54 -14.91
N ALA A 75 4.45 7.57 -15.64
CA ALA A 75 3.96 8.94 -15.50
C ALA A 75 2.56 9.11 -16.15
N VAL A 76 1.59 8.33 -15.64
CA VAL A 76 0.18 8.34 -16.10
C VAL A 76 -0.69 8.77 -14.94
N ALA A 77 -1.37 9.90 -15.07
CA ALA A 77 -2.30 10.40 -14.06
C ALA A 77 -3.49 9.43 -13.87
N PHE A 78 -4.03 9.34 -12.66
CA PHE A 78 -5.18 8.50 -12.36
C PHE A 78 -6.45 8.99 -13.07
N GLY A 79 -6.66 10.27 -13.09
CA GLY A 79 -7.79 10.93 -13.77
C GLY A 79 -7.38 12.29 -14.34
N PRO A 80 -8.28 12.95 -15.06
CA PRO A 80 -7.96 14.19 -15.80
C PRO A 80 -7.57 15.37 -14.90
N THR A 81 -8.03 15.38 -13.65
CA THR A 81 -7.76 16.44 -12.66
C THR A 81 -6.62 16.06 -11.71
N ASN A 82 -6.21 14.76 -11.66
CA ASN A 82 -5.21 14.28 -10.74
C ASN A 82 -3.78 14.65 -11.17
N GLN A 83 -2.88 14.74 -10.19
CA GLN A 83 -1.46 14.96 -10.43
C GLN A 83 -0.88 13.81 -11.28
N THR A 84 -0.01 14.15 -12.22
CA THR A 84 0.80 13.17 -12.92
C THR A 84 1.90 12.66 -11.99
N PRO A 85 1.96 11.36 -11.67
CA PRO A 85 3.02 10.81 -10.84
C PRO A 85 4.36 10.75 -11.60
N SER A 86 5.47 10.67 -10.87
CA SER A 86 6.76 10.28 -11.45
C SER A 86 6.80 8.76 -11.68
N ALA A 87 7.35 8.34 -12.82
CA ALA A 87 7.66 6.92 -13.05
C ALA A 87 8.78 6.49 -12.10
N MET A 88 8.54 5.42 -11.33
CA MET A 88 9.53 4.94 -10.35
C MET A 88 10.81 4.45 -11.02
N THR A 89 11.93 4.89 -10.51
CA THR A 89 13.25 4.32 -10.75
C THR A 89 13.43 3.03 -9.92
N ARG A 90 14.45 2.21 -10.25
CA ARG A 90 14.79 1.03 -9.43
C ARG A 90 15.10 1.44 -7.98
N LEU A 91 15.84 2.53 -7.79
CA LEU A 91 16.17 3.04 -6.44
C LEU A 91 14.91 3.38 -5.62
N GLU A 92 13.90 3.98 -6.25
CA GLU A 92 12.62 4.27 -5.59
C GLU A 92 11.83 2.99 -5.30
N MET A 93 11.85 2.01 -6.20
CA MET A 93 11.25 0.69 -5.95
C MET A 93 11.91 0.00 -4.74
N ASP A 94 13.24 0.03 -4.65
CA ASP A 94 13.99 -0.54 -3.51
C ASP A 94 13.65 0.17 -2.20
N ARG A 95 13.57 1.51 -2.21
CA ARG A 95 13.18 2.33 -1.05
C ARG A 95 11.77 1.96 -0.58
N VAL A 96 10.79 1.96 -1.48
CA VAL A 96 9.40 1.66 -1.13
C VAL A 96 9.25 0.21 -0.65
N THR A 97 9.99 -0.74 -1.23
CA THR A 97 10.04 -2.13 -0.74
C THR A 97 10.54 -2.18 0.71
N ALA A 98 11.61 -1.44 1.03
CA ALA A 98 12.13 -1.35 2.40
C ALA A 98 11.11 -0.73 3.37
N GLU A 99 10.34 0.27 2.93
CA GLU A 99 9.26 0.89 3.70
C GLU A 99 8.11 -0.10 3.99
N PHE A 100 7.71 -0.92 3.03
CA PHE A 100 6.75 -2.01 3.24
C PHE A 100 7.28 -3.05 4.25
N VAL A 101 8.56 -3.44 4.14
CA VAL A 101 9.20 -4.34 5.10
C VAL A 101 9.23 -3.73 6.50
N GLN A 102 9.55 -2.45 6.63
CA GLN A 102 9.54 -1.78 7.94
C GLN A 102 8.12 -1.70 8.54
N SER A 103 7.12 -1.37 7.72
CA SER A 103 5.71 -1.39 8.15
C SER A 103 5.25 -2.79 8.56
N THR A 104 5.74 -3.83 7.90
CA THR A 104 5.49 -5.21 8.28
C THR A 104 6.07 -5.52 9.67
N ARG A 105 7.30 -5.05 9.97
CA ARG A 105 7.88 -5.17 11.32
C ARG A 105 7.06 -4.44 12.38
N TYR A 106 6.56 -3.25 12.05
CA TYR A 106 5.65 -2.52 12.95
C TYR A 106 4.32 -3.25 13.15
N ALA A 107 3.76 -3.88 12.12
CA ALA A 107 2.56 -4.70 12.26
C ALA A 107 2.76 -5.89 13.21
N ILE A 108 3.91 -6.56 13.13
CA ILE A 108 4.30 -7.63 14.05
C ILE A 108 4.42 -7.09 15.49
N ALA A 109 5.13 -5.97 15.67
CA ALA A 109 5.31 -5.35 16.98
C ALA A 109 4.00 -4.84 17.60
N ALA A 110 3.04 -4.42 16.77
CA ALA A 110 1.70 -4.04 17.19
C ALA A 110 0.80 -5.24 17.53
N GLY A 111 1.18 -6.46 17.14
CA GLY A 111 0.46 -7.70 17.50
C GLY A 111 -0.65 -8.08 16.51
N PHE A 112 -0.62 -7.60 15.28
CA PHE A 112 -1.59 -8.03 14.26
C PHE A 112 -1.47 -9.52 13.96
N ASP A 113 -2.61 -10.18 13.79
CA ASP A 113 -2.71 -11.62 13.52
C ASP A 113 -2.64 -11.95 12.03
N TRP A 114 -2.94 -10.99 11.17
CA TRP A 114 -3.04 -11.17 9.73
C TRP A 114 -2.58 -9.91 9.00
N LEU A 115 -1.91 -10.11 7.86
CA LEU A 115 -1.40 -9.03 7.03
C LEU A 115 -1.88 -9.20 5.60
N GLU A 116 -2.31 -8.10 5.00
CA GLU A 116 -2.71 -8.02 3.59
C GLU A 116 -1.88 -6.97 2.87
N LEU A 117 -1.30 -7.34 1.72
CA LEU A 117 -0.66 -6.42 0.79
C LEU A 117 -1.69 -5.93 -0.23
N HIS A 118 -1.94 -4.63 -0.25
CA HIS A 118 -2.91 -4.04 -1.16
C HIS A 118 -2.35 -3.86 -2.57
N CYS A 119 -2.79 -4.70 -3.52
CA CYS A 119 -2.35 -4.71 -4.91
C CYS A 119 -3.47 -4.32 -5.90
N ALA A 120 -4.52 -3.62 -5.45
CA ALA A 120 -5.72 -3.35 -6.24
C ALA A 120 -6.04 -1.84 -6.38
N HIS A 121 -7.19 -1.52 -6.96
CA HIS A 121 -7.89 -0.23 -6.97
C HIS A 121 -7.14 0.95 -7.61
N GLY A 122 -6.17 0.68 -8.49
CA GLY A 122 -5.37 1.73 -9.13
C GLY A 122 -4.29 2.34 -8.23
N TYR A 123 -4.04 1.77 -7.06
CA TYR A 123 -2.95 2.19 -6.16
C TYR A 123 -1.58 1.76 -6.68
N LEU A 124 -0.50 2.01 -5.94
CA LEU A 124 0.87 1.85 -6.43
C LEU A 124 1.12 0.49 -7.08
N LEU A 125 0.90 -0.61 -6.36
CA LEU A 125 1.20 -1.95 -6.88
C LEU A 125 0.24 -2.35 -8.02
N SER A 126 -1.03 -1.92 -7.95
CA SER A 126 -1.98 -2.07 -9.04
C SER A 126 -1.53 -1.34 -10.31
N SER A 127 -0.87 -0.18 -10.17
CA SER A 127 -0.37 0.58 -11.32
C SER A 127 0.68 -0.18 -12.12
N PHE A 128 1.42 -1.10 -11.49
CA PHE A 128 2.35 -1.99 -12.19
C PHE A 128 1.62 -3.13 -12.91
N ILE A 129 0.59 -3.72 -12.30
CA ILE A 129 -0.09 -4.92 -12.81
C ILE A 129 -0.89 -4.61 -14.08
N THR A 130 -1.61 -3.50 -14.12
CA THR A 130 -2.48 -3.16 -15.25
C THR A 130 -1.72 -2.59 -16.44
N PRO A 131 -1.97 -3.06 -17.67
CA PRO A 131 -1.36 -2.48 -18.87
C PRO A 131 -1.86 -1.07 -19.20
N LEU A 132 -2.95 -0.60 -18.56
CA LEU A 132 -3.51 0.72 -18.80
C LEU A 132 -2.64 1.84 -18.23
N THR A 133 -1.98 1.59 -17.11
CA THR A 133 -1.13 2.58 -16.43
C THR A 133 0.35 2.19 -16.39
N ASN A 134 0.69 0.95 -16.76
CA ASN A 134 2.06 0.50 -16.90
C ASN A 134 2.46 0.51 -18.38
N VAL A 135 3.10 1.59 -18.80
CA VAL A 135 3.66 1.75 -20.16
C VAL A 135 5.20 1.61 -20.17
N ARG A 136 5.77 0.94 -19.16
CA ARG A 136 7.21 0.67 -19.06
C ARG A 136 7.67 -0.25 -20.17
N THR A 137 8.92 -0.04 -20.59
CA THR A 137 9.60 -0.86 -21.61
C THR A 137 10.76 -1.67 -21.04
N ASP A 138 10.97 -1.60 -19.72
CA ASP A 138 11.96 -2.39 -18.98
C ASP A 138 11.37 -3.71 -18.47
N GLU A 139 12.11 -4.40 -17.61
CA GLU A 139 11.74 -5.69 -17.00
C GLU A 139 10.52 -5.65 -16.07
N TYR A 140 9.95 -4.46 -15.81
CA TYR A 140 8.75 -4.24 -15.01
C TYR A 140 7.52 -3.87 -15.86
N GLY A 141 7.63 -3.90 -17.20
CA GLY A 141 6.56 -3.56 -18.13
C GLY A 141 6.34 -4.61 -19.23
N GLY A 142 5.34 -4.37 -20.09
CA GLY A 142 5.01 -5.26 -21.21
C GLY A 142 4.23 -6.50 -20.78
N SER A 143 4.86 -7.68 -20.68
CA SER A 143 4.18 -8.94 -20.36
C SER A 143 3.56 -8.92 -18.96
N LEU A 144 2.56 -9.77 -18.72
CA LEU A 144 1.95 -9.93 -17.39
C LEU A 144 3.00 -10.33 -16.33
N GLU A 145 3.91 -11.21 -16.68
CA GLU A 145 5.01 -11.62 -15.81
C GLU A 145 5.85 -10.44 -15.36
N ASN A 146 6.27 -9.59 -16.29
CA ASN A 146 7.03 -8.38 -15.97
C ASN A 146 6.24 -7.40 -15.12
N ARG A 147 4.98 -7.17 -15.46
CA ARG A 147 4.10 -6.26 -14.69
C ARG A 147 3.84 -6.76 -13.26
N CYS A 148 3.81 -8.06 -13.04
CA CYS A 148 3.66 -8.65 -11.70
C CYS A 148 4.98 -8.71 -10.93
N ARG A 149 6.13 -8.50 -11.55
CA ARG A 149 7.45 -8.64 -10.93
C ARG A 149 7.60 -7.78 -9.68
N TYR A 150 7.40 -6.48 -9.78
CA TYR A 150 7.55 -5.58 -8.62
C TYR A 150 6.57 -5.87 -7.48
N PRO A 151 5.26 -6.04 -7.70
CA PRO A 151 4.34 -6.49 -6.65
C PRO A 151 4.78 -7.78 -5.95
N LEU A 152 5.32 -8.75 -6.70
CA LEU A 152 5.82 -10.00 -6.13
C LEU A 152 7.14 -9.83 -5.37
N GLU A 153 8.03 -8.92 -5.81
CA GLU A 153 9.23 -8.55 -5.04
C GLU A 153 8.86 -7.96 -3.68
N VAL A 154 7.91 -7.03 -3.64
CA VAL A 154 7.40 -6.44 -2.39
C VAL A 154 6.79 -7.51 -1.50
N PHE A 155 5.90 -8.34 -2.03
CA PHE A 155 5.27 -9.44 -1.29
C PHE A 155 6.32 -10.39 -0.70
N SER A 156 7.29 -10.81 -1.51
CA SER A 156 8.35 -11.72 -1.08
C SER A 156 9.22 -11.11 0.02
N ALA A 157 9.56 -9.83 -0.09
CA ALA A 157 10.35 -9.13 0.93
C ALA A 157 9.60 -9.01 2.27
N MET A 158 8.29 -8.72 2.23
CA MET A 158 7.44 -8.70 3.41
C MET A 158 7.33 -10.09 4.04
N ARG A 159 7.16 -11.14 3.20
CA ARG A 159 7.02 -12.53 3.64
C ARG A 159 8.24 -13.05 4.38
N VAL A 160 9.44 -12.59 4.03
CA VAL A 160 10.69 -12.96 4.73
C VAL A 160 10.66 -12.55 6.20
N VAL A 161 10.04 -11.43 6.55
CA VAL A 161 10.01 -10.92 7.93
C VAL A 161 8.72 -11.26 8.66
N TRP A 162 7.62 -11.57 7.96
CA TRP A 162 6.36 -11.96 8.58
C TRP A 162 6.45 -13.37 9.16
N PRO A 163 6.02 -13.61 10.42
CA PRO A 163 6.12 -14.92 11.05
C PRO A 163 5.41 -16.04 10.26
N ALA A 164 6.09 -17.16 10.04
CA ALA A 164 5.59 -18.24 9.19
C ALA A 164 4.28 -18.88 9.69
N HIS A 165 3.99 -18.79 10.99
CA HIS A 165 2.77 -19.32 11.60
C HIS A 165 1.57 -18.36 11.47
N LEU A 166 1.80 -17.11 11.09
CA LEU A 166 0.72 -16.14 10.88
C LEU A 166 0.32 -16.10 9.40
N PRO A 167 -0.98 -16.00 9.10
CA PRO A 167 -1.45 -15.92 7.72
C PRO A 167 -1.08 -14.57 7.07
N GLU A 168 -0.65 -14.63 5.83
CA GLU A 168 -0.48 -13.51 4.93
C GLU A 168 -1.12 -13.84 3.59
N ARG A 169 -1.89 -12.92 3.03
CA ARG A 169 -2.52 -13.14 1.72
C ARG A 169 -2.40 -11.90 0.85
N PRO A 170 -2.10 -12.02 -0.45
CA PRO A 170 -2.46 -11.01 -1.42
C PRO A 170 -3.99 -10.94 -1.49
N TRP A 171 -4.54 -9.75 -1.67
CA TRP A 171 -5.98 -9.56 -1.76
C TRP A 171 -6.58 -10.34 -2.93
N ASP A 172 -7.58 -11.20 -2.65
CA ASP A 172 -8.29 -12.00 -3.65
C ASP A 172 -9.71 -11.48 -3.84
N ARG A 173 -9.97 -10.85 -4.99
CA ARG A 173 -11.27 -10.28 -5.36
C ARG A 173 -12.39 -11.32 -5.40
N ASN A 174 -12.08 -12.60 -5.66
CA ASN A 174 -13.09 -13.63 -5.91
C ASN A 174 -13.82 -14.13 -4.66
N LYS A 175 -13.37 -13.80 -3.45
CA LYS A 175 -14.01 -14.22 -2.20
C LYS A 175 -15.15 -13.33 -1.72
N TYR A 176 -15.36 -12.17 -2.33
CA TYR A 176 -16.35 -11.18 -1.90
C TYR A 176 -17.43 -10.88 -2.94
N GLN A 177 -17.58 -11.77 -3.94
CA GLN A 177 -18.66 -11.71 -4.93
C GLN A 177 -19.76 -12.78 -4.64
N GLN A 178 -20.11 -12.97 -3.38
CA GLN A 178 -21.32 -13.72 -3.00
C GLN A 178 -22.30 -12.81 -2.29
#